data_5a00a06b38eeeb0d34fe81bbed8f6eba
#
_entry.id   5a00a06b38eeeb0d34fe81bbed8f6eba
#
_cell.length_a   1.000
_cell.length_b   1.000
_cell.length_c   1.000
_cell.angle_alpha   90.00
_cell.angle_beta   90.00
_cell.angle_gamma   90.00
#
_symmetry.space_group_name_H-M   'P 1'
#
loop_
_entity.id
_entity.type
_entity.pdbx_description
1 polymer ?
#
loop_
_entity_poly.entity_id
_entity_poly.type
_entity_poly.pdbx_seq_one_letter_code
_entity_poly.pdbx_strand_id
1 'polypeptide(L)'
;GRLKFTDLGVFSPQSTETENCLIYTRDGKTFEGTIQLVNASFHVNKDYHKTERGFDNVEIVLDEDVASADDVKALGIETGCIVCFEPRTRITKSGYIKSRFLDDKLSVAILLAFAKQVKESSSLPPRAVWLHFTVFEEVGHGGCASVPEGVSEMLCIDMGCVGEGLSCTEREVSICVKDSTGPYHYGMTNTLIALAKEQNIRYAVDVYPF
;
A
#
# COMPACT_ATOMS: atom_id res chain seq x y z
N GLY A 1 27.32 -8.64 1.43
CA GLY A 1 26.92 -7.43 0.72
C GLY A 1 25.91 -6.61 1.49
N ARG A 2 26.06 -5.29 1.45
CA ARG A 2 25.18 -4.35 2.14
C ARG A 2 24.75 -3.27 1.18
N LEU A 3 23.46 -2.95 1.16
CA LEU A 3 22.90 -1.95 0.25
C LEU A 3 22.20 -0.86 1.04
N LYS A 4 22.34 0.37 0.60
CA LYS A 4 21.48 1.48 1.00
C LYS A 4 20.22 1.49 0.14
N PHE A 5 19.11 1.92 0.73
CA PHE A 5 17.83 2.10 0.05
C PHE A 5 17.14 3.35 0.55
N THR A 6 16.16 3.82 -0.19
CA THR A 6 15.27 4.92 0.19
C THR A 6 13.84 4.58 -0.23
N ASP A 7 12.89 5.31 0.29
CA ASP A 7 11.48 5.18 -0.04
C ASP A 7 11.14 5.63 -1.47
N LEU A 8 10.09 5.08 -2.02
CA LEU A 8 9.41 5.59 -3.21
C LEU A 8 8.08 6.26 -2.85
N GLY A 9 7.39 5.77 -1.85
CA GLY A 9 6.21 6.36 -1.24
C GLY A 9 6.45 6.62 0.24
N VAL A 10 5.42 7.01 0.97
CA VAL A 10 5.53 7.33 2.40
C VAL A 10 5.42 6.06 3.24
N PHE A 11 6.49 5.69 3.93
CA PHE A 11 6.45 4.65 4.95
C PHE A 11 7.46 4.91 6.07
N SER A 12 7.27 4.27 7.22
CA SER A 12 8.20 4.43 8.35
C SER A 12 9.32 3.40 8.28
N PRO A 13 10.61 3.81 8.20
CA PRO A 13 11.73 2.89 8.27
C PRO A 13 11.75 2.03 9.53
N GLN A 14 11.16 2.52 10.63
CA GLN A 14 11.05 1.79 11.89
C GLN A 14 10.28 0.47 11.75
N SER A 15 9.38 0.37 10.79
CA SER A 15 8.59 -0.84 10.55
C SER A 15 9.29 -1.86 9.65
N THR A 16 10.52 -1.61 9.24
CA THR A 16 11.25 -2.43 8.26
C THR A 16 12.37 -3.29 8.86
N GLU A 17 12.86 -2.97 10.05
CA GLU A 17 13.90 -3.77 10.71
C GLU A 17 13.46 -5.23 10.84
N THR A 18 14.31 -6.16 10.40
CA THR A 18 14.09 -7.60 10.30
C THR A 18 13.12 -8.08 9.22
N GLU A 19 12.65 -7.20 8.34
CA GLU A 19 11.83 -7.62 7.22
C GLU A 19 12.68 -8.25 6.11
N ASN A 20 12.19 -9.32 5.51
CA ASN A 20 12.73 -9.86 4.28
C ASN A 20 12.34 -8.97 3.10
N CYS A 21 13.19 -8.91 2.11
CA CYS A 21 12.93 -8.16 0.88
C CYS A 21 13.46 -8.87 -0.36
N LEU A 22 12.89 -8.50 -1.50
CA LEU A 22 13.34 -8.90 -2.82
C LEU A 22 13.90 -7.68 -3.54
N ILE A 23 15.07 -7.83 -4.14
CA ILE A 23 15.73 -6.83 -4.95
C ILE A 23 15.54 -7.22 -6.43
N TYR A 24 14.88 -6.37 -7.19
CA TYR A 24 14.62 -6.57 -8.62
C TYR A 24 15.63 -5.78 -9.43
N THR A 25 16.41 -6.49 -10.22
CA THR A 25 17.39 -5.87 -11.11
C THR A 25 16.76 -5.47 -12.45
N ARG A 26 17.44 -4.59 -13.20
CA ARG A 26 16.95 -4.13 -14.50
C ARG A 26 16.98 -5.21 -15.58
N ASP A 27 17.82 -6.23 -15.42
CA ASP A 27 17.90 -7.40 -16.31
C ASP A 27 16.93 -8.52 -15.93
N GLY A 28 16.02 -8.26 -14.96
CA GLY A 28 14.94 -9.17 -14.59
C GLY A 28 15.32 -10.26 -13.59
N LYS A 29 16.49 -10.20 -12.98
CA LYS A 29 16.85 -11.09 -11.89
C LYS A 29 16.28 -10.62 -10.57
N THR A 30 16.17 -11.52 -9.61
CA THR A 30 15.69 -11.24 -8.26
C THR A 30 16.66 -11.83 -7.25
N PHE A 31 16.96 -11.05 -6.23
CA PHE A 31 17.82 -11.45 -5.11
C PHE A 31 17.08 -11.23 -3.79
N GLU A 32 17.42 -12.01 -2.77
CA GLU A 32 16.86 -11.89 -1.43
C GLU A 32 17.78 -11.09 -0.51
N GLY A 33 17.19 -10.51 0.52
CA GLY A 33 17.93 -9.82 1.57
C GLY A 33 17.03 -9.51 2.77
N THR A 34 17.67 -9.05 3.83
CA THR A 34 17.00 -8.70 5.09
C THR A 34 17.37 -7.28 5.48
N ILE A 35 16.39 -6.50 5.93
CA ILE A 35 16.62 -5.16 6.46
C ILE A 35 17.17 -5.26 7.88
N GLN A 36 18.30 -4.62 8.11
CA GLN A 36 18.93 -4.58 9.42
C GLN A 36 19.44 -3.18 9.74
N LEU A 37 19.66 -2.92 11.02
CA LEU A 37 20.46 -1.75 11.42
C LEU A 37 21.89 -1.90 10.91
N VAL A 38 22.49 -0.79 10.52
CA VAL A 38 23.94 -0.67 10.46
C VAL A 38 24.49 -0.98 11.85
N ASN A 39 25.40 -1.93 12.00
CA ASN A 39 25.85 -2.45 13.28
C ASN A 39 24.71 -3.05 14.13
N ALA A 40 24.03 -4.04 13.58
CA ALA A 40 22.86 -4.68 14.16
C ALA A 40 23.13 -5.57 15.40
N SER A 41 24.36 -5.89 15.71
CA SER A 41 24.70 -6.80 16.82
C SER A 41 24.51 -6.13 18.18
N PHE A 42 23.44 -6.49 18.88
CA PHE A 42 23.12 -6.01 20.22
C PHE A 42 24.26 -6.19 21.23
N HIS A 43 25.01 -7.28 21.13
CA HIS A 43 26.07 -7.59 22.09
C HIS A 43 27.31 -6.68 21.98
N VAL A 44 27.51 -6.03 20.84
CA VAL A 44 28.67 -5.17 20.59
C VAL A 44 28.29 -3.71 20.31
N ASN A 45 27.03 -3.43 20.06
CA ASN A 45 26.51 -2.09 19.85
C ASN A 45 25.85 -1.55 21.11
N LYS A 46 26.58 -0.73 21.88
CA LYS A 46 26.08 -0.13 23.13
C LYS A 46 24.91 0.82 22.92
N ASP A 47 24.79 1.40 21.74
CA ASP A 47 23.75 2.38 21.38
C ASP A 47 22.62 1.76 20.58
N TYR A 48 22.56 0.44 20.46
CA TYR A 48 21.53 -0.29 19.70
C TYR A 48 20.11 0.22 19.97
N HIS A 49 19.75 0.36 21.26
CA HIS A 49 18.41 0.80 21.66
C HIS A 49 18.13 2.29 21.43
N LYS A 50 19.20 3.10 21.24
CA LYS A 50 19.10 4.55 21.04
C LYS A 50 19.21 4.93 19.57
N THR A 51 19.68 4.01 18.72
CA THR A 51 19.84 4.26 17.30
C THR A 51 18.48 4.41 16.67
N GLU A 52 18.22 5.55 16.07
CA GLU A 52 17.01 5.80 15.29
C GLU A 52 16.94 4.86 14.08
N ARG A 53 15.74 4.32 13.80
CA ARG A 53 15.49 3.47 12.63
C ARG A 53 15.12 4.34 11.43
N GLY A 54 16.06 5.18 11.00
CA GLY A 54 15.96 6.01 9.82
C GLY A 54 16.70 5.38 8.63
N PHE A 55 16.49 5.89 7.42
CA PHE A 55 17.13 5.38 6.19
C PHE A 55 18.66 5.45 6.24
N ASP A 56 19.24 6.37 7.04
CA ASP A 56 20.68 6.45 7.23
C ASP A 56 21.23 5.30 8.09
N ASN A 57 20.41 4.74 8.95
CA ASN A 57 20.79 3.77 9.97
C ASN A 57 20.29 2.34 9.67
N VAL A 58 19.49 2.14 8.63
CA VAL A 58 19.06 0.83 8.15
C VAL A 58 19.68 0.51 6.80
N GLU A 59 19.89 -0.75 6.54
CA GLU A 59 20.50 -1.25 5.31
C GLU A 59 19.93 -2.62 4.95
N ILE A 60 20.05 -3.01 3.70
CA ILE A 60 19.78 -4.37 3.26
C ILE A 60 21.05 -5.19 3.40
N VAL A 61 20.97 -6.31 4.08
CA VAL A 61 21.99 -7.36 4.04
C VAL A 61 21.53 -8.37 3.00
N LEU A 62 22.34 -8.51 1.92
CA LEU A 62 22.08 -9.46 0.84
C LEU A 62 22.34 -10.88 1.29
N ASP A 63 21.51 -11.81 0.87
CA ASP A 63 21.67 -13.25 1.09
C ASP A 63 22.56 -13.89 0.00
N GLU A 64 23.62 -13.15 -0.39
CA GLU A 64 24.59 -13.55 -1.42
C GLU A 64 26.02 -13.47 -0.89
N ASP A 65 26.87 -14.38 -1.37
CA ASP A 65 28.29 -14.39 -1.01
C ASP A 65 29.07 -13.34 -1.81
N VAL A 66 28.96 -12.10 -1.39
CA VAL A 66 29.60 -10.93 -2.00
C VAL A 66 30.40 -10.14 -0.96
N ALA A 67 31.61 -9.77 -1.30
CA ALA A 67 32.54 -9.08 -0.40
C ALA A 67 32.80 -7.61 -0.79
N SER A 68 32.56 -7.23 -2.03
CA SER A 68 32.86 -5.89 -2.56
C SER A 68 31.67 -5.28 -3.31
N ALA A 69 31.75 -3.99 -3.58
CA ALA A 69 30.78 -3.30 -4.43
C ALA A 69 30.80 -3.83 -5.88
N ASP A 70 31.93 -4.31 -6.35
CA ASP A 70 32.05 -4.85 -7.70
C ASP A 70 31.41 -6.24 -7.81
N ASP A 71 31.47 -7.05 -6.76
CA ASP A 71 30.71 -8.31 -6.71
C ASP A 71 29.22 -8.05 -6.78
N VAL A 72 28.73 -7.06 -6.05
CA VAL A 72 27.30 -6.67 -6.07
C VAL A 72 26.88 -6.20 -7.46
N LYS A 73 27.70 -5.38 -8.12
CA LYS A 73 27.44 -4.94 -9.50
C LYS A 73 27.49 -6.11 -10.50
N ALA A 74 28.36 -7.09 -10.29
CA ALA A 74 28.41 -8.29 -11.13
C ALA A 74 27.11 -9.12 -11.07
N LEU A 75 26.35 -9.05 -9.99
CA LEU A 75 25.01 -9.61 -9.89
C LEU A 75 23.96 -8.82 -10.72
N GLY A 76 24.27 -7.61 -11.16
CA GLY A 76 23.35 -6.68 -11.82
C GLY A 76 22.63 -5.76 -10.85
N ILE A 77 23.05 -5.73 -9.58
CA ILE A 77 22.45 -4.85 -8.56
C ILE A 77 23.15 -3.49 -8.63
N GLU A 78 22.43 -2.50 -9.08
CA GLU A 78 22.91 -1.13 -9.30
C GLU A 78 21.93 -0.11 -8.71
N THR A 79 22.35 1.14 -8.67
CA THR A 79 21.47 2.25 -8.28
C THR A 79 20.23 2.28 -9.17
N GLY A 80 19.05 2.32 -8.56
CA GLY A 80 17.76 2.31 -9.23
C GLY A 80 17.17 0.90 -9.44
N CYS A 81 17.75 -0.14 -8.87
CA CYS A 81 17.05 -1.40 -8.63
C CYS A 81 15.91 -1.18 -7.62
N ILE A 82 14.82 -1.92 -7.78
CA ILE A 82 13.63 -1.80 -6.92
C ILE A 82 13.72 -2.82 -5.79
N VAL A 83 13.39 -2.39 -4.59
CA VAL A 83 13.30 -3.26 -3.41
C VAL A 83 11.85 -3.36 -2.96
N CYS A 84 11.37 -4.59 -2.82
CA CYS A 84 10.02 -4.88 -2.33
C CYS A 84 10.10 -5.68 -1.04
N PHE A 85 9.45 -5.22 0.02
CA PHE A 85 9.32 -6.00 1.25
C PHE A 85 8.36 -7.16 1.07
N GLU A 86 8.61 -8.25 1.79
CA GLU A 86 7.70 -9.38 1.82
C GLU A 86 6.32 -8.94 2.37
N PRO A 87 5.20 -9.20 1.65
CA PRO A 87 3.87 -8.76 2.07
C PRO A 87 3.35 -9.50 3.30
N ARG A 88 3.84 -10.70 3.60
CA ARG A 88 3.44 -11.54 4.73
C ARG A 88 1.92 -11.77 4.82
N THR A 89 1.28 -11.93 3.67
CA THR A 89 -0.18 -12.07 3.57
C THR A 89 -0.68 -13.32 4.28
N ARG A 90 -1.66 -13.14 5.15
CA ARG A 90 -2.31 -14.23 5.91
C ARG A 90 -3.80 -14.00 6.00
N ILE A 91 -4.55 -15.09 5.92
CA ILE A 91 -5.97 -15.11 6.30
C ILE A 91 -6.06 -15.87 7.61
N THR A 92 -6.58 -15.23 8.65
CA THR A 92 -6.74 -15.84 9.97
C THR A 92 -7.95 -16.77 10.01
N LYS A 93 -8.00 -17.66 11.00
CA LYS A 93 -9.17 -18.55 11.21
C LYS A 93 -10.47 -17.77 11.48
N SER A 94 -10.37 -16.55 11.98
CA SER A 94 -11.51 -15.66 12.23
C SER A 94 -11.89 -14.79 11.02
N GLY A 95 -11.20 -14.96 9.87
CA GLY A 95 -11.51 -14.28 8.62
C GLY A 95 -10.79 -12.94 8.40
N TYR A 96 -9.89 -12.52 9.29
CA TYR A 96 -9.09 -11.32 9.04
C TYR A 96 -8.03 -11.57 7.97
N ILE A 97 -7.90 -10.62 7.06
CA ILE A 97 -6.79 -10.52 6.12
C ILE A 97 -5.73 -9.62 6.73
N LYS A 98 -4.52 -10.13 6.87
CA LYS A 98 -3.37 -9.39 7.38
C LYS A 98 -2.28 -9.39 6.32
N SER A 99 -1.81 -8.22 5.95
CA SER A 99 -0.75 -8.07 4.95
C SER A 99 -0.10 -6.71 5.08
N ARG A 100 1.12 -6.53 4.58
CA ARG A 100 1.58 -5.23 4.10
C ARG A 100 0.82 -4.88 2.82
N PHE A 101 0.77 -3.62 2.50
CA PHE A 101 0.21 -3.11 1.23
C PHE A 101 -1.28 -3.42 1.01
N LEU A 102 -2.06 -3.56 2.11
CA LEU A 102 -3.53 -3.55 2.00
C LEU A 102 -4.02 -2.20 1.50
N ASP A 103 -3.33 -1.16 1.84
CA ASP A 103 -3.34 0.14 1.23
C ASP A 103 -2.41 0.11 -0.01
N ASP A 104 -2.93 0.15 -1.28
CA ASP A 104 -4.38 0.02 -1.54
C ASP A 104 -4.69 -1.20 -2.41
N LYS A 105 -3.95 -2.29 -2.22
CA LYS A 105 -4.22 -3.56 -2.94
C LYS A 105 -5.54 -4.21 -2.54
N LEU A 106 -6.10 -3.84 -1.38
CA LEU A 106 -7.40 -4.33 -0.97
C LEU A 106 -8.50 -3.77 -1.88
N SER A 107 -8.47 -2.48 -2.19
CA SER A 107 -9.44 -1.87 -3.11
C SER A 107 -9.30 -2.41 -4.52
N VAL A 108 -8.08 -2.68 -4.98
CA VAL A 108 -7.85 -3.40 -6.25
C VAL A 108 -8.56 -4.75 -6.25
N ALA A 109 -8.42 -5.53 -5.19
CA ALA A 109 -9.09 -6.82 -5.07
C ALA A 109 -10.62 -6.70 -5.03
N ILE A 110 -11.15 -5.69 -4.35
CA ILE A 110 -12.60 -5.38 -4.31
C ILE A 110 -13.12 -5.04 -5.70
N LEU A 111 -12.42 -4.18 -6.45
CA LEU A 111 -12.81 -3.80 -7.82
C LEU A 111 -12.75 -4.99 -8.78
N LEU A 112 -11.76 -5.86 -8.65
CA LEU A 112 -11.69 -7.09 -9.44
C LEU A 112 -12.82 -8.08 -9.10
N ALA A 113 -13.18 -8.18 -7.81
CA ALA A 113 -14.32 -8.98 -7.38
C ALA A 113 -15.65 -8.42 -7.93
N PHE A 114 -15.82 -7.11 -7.92
CA PHE A 114 -16.94 -6.43 -8.56
C PHE A 114 -16.99 -6.71 -10.07
N ALA A 115 -15.89 -6.59 -10.79
CA ALA A 115 -15.83 -6.91 -12.21
C ALA A 115 -16.24 -8.35 -12.51
N LYS A 116 -15.76 -9.30 -11.67
CA LYS A 116 -16.16 -10.71 -11.77
C LYS A 116 -17.65 -10.87 -11.55
N GLN A 117 -18.20 -10.24 -10.51
CA GLN A 117 -19.65 -10.31 -10.21
C GLN A 117 -20.50 -9.75 -11.36
N VAL A 118 -20.10 -8.62 -11.95
CA VAL A 118 -20.78 -8.05 -13.13
C VAL A 118 -20.73 -9.01 -14.30
N LYS A 119 -19.58 -9.63 -14.56
CA LYS A 119 -19.42 -10.59 -15.67
C LYS A 119 -20.27 -11.85 -15.48
N GLU A 120 -20.43 -12.32 -14.26
CA GLU A 120 -21.21 -13.51 -13.91
C GLU A 120 -22.71 -13.20 -13.74
N SER A 121 -23.10 -11.93 -13.63
CA SER A 121 -24.48 -11.50 -13.49
C SER A 121 -25.23 -11.56 -14.84
N SER A 122 -26.49 -11.87 -14.78
CA SER A 122 -27.42 -11.73 -15.93
C SER A 122 -27.84 -10.27 -16.18
N SER A 123 -27.56 -9.36 -15.25
CA SER A 123 -27.91 -7.94 -15.32
C SER A 123 -26.65 -7.09 -15.43
N LEU A 124 -26.53 -6.32 -16.47
CA LEU A 124 -25.45 -5.35 -16.65
C LEU A 124 -25.75 -4.05 -15.88
N PRO A 125 -24.75 -3.33 -15.42
CA PRO A 125 -24.94 -1.99 -14.90
C PRO A 125 -25.66 -1.09 -15.91
N PRO A 126 -26.55 -0.19 -15.46
CA PRO A 126 -27.30 0.68 -16.37
C PRO A 126 -26.44 1.76 -17.05
N ARG A 127 -25.19 1.89 -16.64
CA ARG A 127 -24.20 2.83 -17.18
C ARG A 127 -22.91 2.11 -17.50
N ALA A 128 -22.10 2.68 -18.40
CA ALA A 128 -20.71 2.23 -18.60
C ALA A 128 -19.91 2.47 -17.31
N VAL A 129 -19.22 1.44 -16.86
CA VAL A 129 -18.36 1.48 -15.67
C VAL A 129 -16.93 1.24 -16.10
N TRP A 130 -16.05 2.13 -15.69
CA TRP A 130 -14.62 2.03 -15.91
C TRP A 130 -13.93 1.75 -14.57
N LEU A 131 -13.08 0.76 -14.55
CA LEU A 131 -12.22 0.48 -13.41
C LEU A 131 -10.83 1.07 -13.72
N HIS A 132 -10.48 2.12 -13.01
CA HIS A 132 -9.22 2.83 -13.21
C HIS A 132 -8.28 2.53 -12.05
N PHE A 133 -7.20 1.81 -12.32
CA PHE A 133 -6.15 1.50 -11.35
C PHE A 133 -4.99 2.49 -11.53
N THR A 134 -4.79 3.35 -10.55
CA THR A 134 -3.76 4.39 -10.58
C THR A 134 -2.46 3.84 -10.05
N VAL A 135 -1.46 3.66 -10.90
CA VAL A 135 -0.18 3.02 -10.52
C VAL A 135 0.68 3.91 -9.63
N PHE A 136 0.52 5.25 -9.73
CA PHE A 136 1.36 6.24 -9.04
C PHE A 136 0.64 6.96 -7.90
N GLU A 137 -0.49 6.48 -7.44
CA GLU A 137 -1.23 7.08 -6.33
C GLU A 137 -0.38 7.11 -5.06
N GLU A 138 0.26 5.99 -4.71
CA GLU A 138 1.12 5.81 -3.54
C GLU A 138 2.40 6.67 -3.54
N VAL A 139 2.67 7.33 -4.63
CA VAL A 139 3.78 8.31 -4.78
C VAL A 139 3.27 9.72 -5.09
N GLY A 140 1.97 9.97 -4.85
CA GLY A 140 1.35 11.28 -4.82
C GLY A 140 0.90 11.82 -6.17
N HIS A 141 0.70 10.98 -7.21
CA HIS A 141 0.20 11.44 -8.51
C HIS A 141 -0.44 10.33 -9.35
N GLY A 142 -0.96 10.67 -10.54
CA GLY A 142 -1.50 9.71 -11.50
C GLY A 142 -3.03 9.60 -11.50
N GLY A 143 -3.72 10.00 -10.44
CA GLY A 143 -5.16 9.86 -10.31
C GLY A 143 -5.98 10.64 -11.36
N CYS A 144 -5.46 11.75 -11.87
CA CYS A 144 -6.11 12.58 -12.89
C CYS A 144 -5.74 12.22 -14.32
N ALA A 145 -4.82 11.28 -14.52
CA ALA A 145 -4.39 10.85 -15.84
C ALA A 145 -5.28 9.74 -16.40
N SER A 146 -5.46 9.71 -17.70
CA SER A 146 -6.14 8.61 -18.42
C SER A 146 -7.62 8.39 -18.05
N VAL A 147 -8.30 9.42 -17.53
CA VAL A 147 -9.76 9.36 -17.33
C VAL A 147 -10.41 9.32 -18.73
N PRO A 148 -11.26 8.31 -19.03
CA PRO A 148 -11.91 8.20 -20.32
C PRO A 148 -12.84 9.38 -20.60
N GLU A 149 -12.92 9.77 -21.88
CA GLU A 149 -13.87 10.80 -22.31
C GLU A 149 -15.31 10.36 -22.02
N GLY A 150 -16.14 11.29 -21.58
CA GLY A 150 -17.55 11.04 -21.25
C GLY A 150 -17.81 10.50 -19.85
N VAL A 151 -16.79 10.31 -19.02
CA VAL A 151 -16.99 10.01 -17.59
C VAL A 151 -17.60 11.23 -16.90
N SER A 152 -18.75 11.03 -16.27
CA SER A 152 -19.50 12.09 -15.59
C SER A 152 -19.40 12.03 -14.05
N GLU A 153 -19.03 10.87 -13.51
CA GLU A 153 -18.91 10.63 -12.09
C GLU A 153 -17.65 9.79 -11.82
N MET A 154 -16.93 10.11 -10.75
CA MET A 154 -15.78 9.35 -10.29
C MET A 154 -15.96 9.03 -8.81
N LEU A 155 -15.80 7.77 -8.45
CA LEU A 155 -15.79 7.28 -7.07
C LEU A 155 -14.41 6.69 -6.79
N CYS A 156 -13.71 7.26 -5.83
CA CYS A 156 -12.46 6.69 -5.32
C CYS A 156 -12.77 5.60 -4.30
N ILE A 157 -12.09 4.47 -4.44
CA ILE A 157 -12.13 3.35 -3.49
C ILE A 157 -10.73 3.25 -2.89
N ASP A 158 -10.67 3.39 -1.59
CA ASP A 158 -9.43 3.39 -0.84
C ASP A 158 -9.64 2.76 0.55
N MET A 159 -8.56 2.58 1.33
CA MET A 159 -8.69 2.08 2.70
C MET A 159 -9.45 3.07 3.59
N GLY A 160 -10.15 2.59 4.62
CA GLY A 160 -10.67 3.40 5.72
C GLY A 160 -9.66 3.42 6.87
N CYS A 161 -9.17 4.60 7.24
CA CYS A 161 -8.28 4.73 8.39
C CYS A 161 -9.02 4.43 9.69
N VAL A 162 -8.40 3.62 10.56
CA VAL A 162 -8.90 3.35 11.91
C VAL A 162 -7.97 4.00 12.91
N GLY A 163 -8.50 4.92 13.71
CA GLY A 163 -7.70 5.66 14.68
C GLY A 163 -8.51 6.68 15.48
N GLU A 164 -7.84 7.35 16.40
CA GLU A 164 -8.47 8.40 17.21
C GLU A 164 -8.99 9.54 16.33
N GLY A 165 -10.22 9.95 16.56
CA GLY A 165 -10.89 10.99 15.80
C GLY A 165 -11.64 10.51 14.56
N LEU A 166 -11.58 9.21 14.22
CA LEU A 166 -12.34 8.58 13.15
C LEU A 166 -13.38 7.62 13.72
N SER A 167 -14.45 7.39 12.95
CA SER A 167 -15.60 6.60 13.40
C SER A 167 -15.62 5.18 12.88
N CYS A 168 -14.93 4.90 11.77
CA CYS A 168 -14.93 3.57 11.17
C CYS A 168 -14.07 2.57 11.94
N THR A 169 -14.41 1.30 11.77
CA THR A 169 -13.62 0.14 12.19
C THR A 169 -13.40 -0.78 10.98
N GLU A 170 -12.67 -1.86 11.18
CA GLU A 170 -12.42 -2.87 10.13
C GLU A 170 -13.70 -3.64 9.72
N ARG A 171 -14.86 -3.32 10.27
CA ARG A 171 -16.11 -4.09 10.09
C ARG A 171 -17.18 -3.32 9.35
N GLU A 172 -16.90 -2.12 8.90
CA GLU A 172 -17.85 -1.25 8.20
C GLU A 172 -17.19 -0.49 7.07
N VAL A 173 -18.03 0.03 6.17
CA VAL A 173 -17.58 0.90 5.09
C VAL A 173 -17.34 2.30 5.65
N SER A 174 -16.15 2.86 5.44
CA SER A 174 -15.90 4.28 5.68
C SER A 174 -16.37 5.09 4.48
N ILE A 175 -17.31 6.01 4.70
CA ILE A 175 -17.72 7.00 3.70
C ILE A 175 -17.01 8.31 4.07
N CYS A 176 -15.88 8.57 3.42
CA CYS A 176 -15.11 9.78 3.63
C CYS A 176 -15.83 10.96 2.98
N VAL A 177 -16.14 11.99 3.76
CA VAL A 177 -16.77 13.21 3.26
C VAL A 177 -15.78 14.38 3.11
N LYS A 178 -14.59 14.25 3.70
CA LYS A 178 -13.48 15.21 3.56
C LYS A 178 -12.16 14.52 3.89
N ASP A 179 -11.15 14.81 3.09
CA ASP A 179 -9.74 14.48 3.35
C ASP A 179 -8.85 15.74 3.41
N SER A 180 -7.52 15.56 3.27
CA SER A 180 -6.54 16.66 3.26
C SER A 180 -6.72 17.63 2.09
N THR A 181 -7.29 17.18 0.97
CA THR A 181 -7.45 17.97 -0.27
C THR A 181 -8.76 18.74 -0.33
N GLY A 182 -9.71 18.40 0.53
CA GLY A 182 -10.97 19.13 0.66
C GLY A 182 -12.19 18.23 0.76
N PRO A 183 -13.41 18.82 0.68
CA PRO A 183 -14.65 18.07 0.76
C PRO A 183 -14.91 17.31 -0.54
N TYR A 184 -15.44 16.09 -0.41
CA TYR A 184 -16.00 15.34 -1.51
C TYR A 184 -17.38 15.86 -1.92
N HIS A 185 -17.86 15.41 -3.09
CA HIS A 185 -19.13 15.88 -3.62
C HIS A 185 -20.31 15.49 -2.71
N TYR A 186 -20.95 16.48 -2.08
CA TYR A 186 -22.00 16.31 -1.06
C TYR A 186 -23.16 15.43 -1.51
N GLY A 187 -23.63 15.59 -2.76
CA GLY A 187 -24.72 14.76 -3.31
C GLY A 187 -24.33 13.29 -3.43
N MET A 188 -23.10 13.00 -3.87
CA MET A 188 -22.62 11.62 -4.00
C MET A 188 -22.45 10.95 -2.64
N THR A 189 -21.87 11.64 -1.66
CA THR A 189 -21.73 11.10 -0.30
C THR A 189 -23.08 10.81 0.34
N ASN A 190 -24.08 11.70 0.16
CA ASN A 190 -25.44 11.45 0.61
C ASN A 190 -26.08 10.23 -0.08
N THR A 191 -25.84 10.05 -1.36
CA THR A 191 -26.32 8.87 -2.10
C THR A 191 -25.70 7.59 -1.55
N LEU A 192 -24.39 7.58 -1.28
CA LEU A 192 -23.73 6.41 -0.67
C LEU A 192 -24.28 6.08 0.71
N ILE A 193 -24.53 7.11 1.54
CA ILE A 193 -25.15 6.94 2.87
C ILE A 193 -26.57 6.37 2.74
N ALA A 194 -27.37 6.88 1.80
CA ALA A 194 -28.72 6.39 1.57
C ALA A 194 -28.72 4.92 1.12
N LEU A 195 -27.85 4.56 0.18
CA LEU A 195 -27.68 3.20 -0.29
C LEU A 195 -27.23 2.25 0.83
N ALA A 196 -26.29 2.67 1.67
CA ALA A 196 -25.82 1.86 2.80
C ALA A 196 -26.99 1.57 3.77
N LYS A 197 -27.84 2.57 4.06
CA LYS A 197 -29.04 2.39 4.89
C LYS A 197 -30.05 1.45 4.25
N GLU A 198 -30.37 1.65 2.99
CA GLU A 198 -31.32 0.83 2.23
C GLU A 198 -30.90 -0.64 2.18
N GLN A 199 -29.62 -0.88 1.95
CA GLN A 199 -29.06 -2.22 1.82
C GLN A 199 -28.63 -2.85 3.16
N ASN A 200 -28.86 -2.17 4.29
CA ASN A 200 -28.43 -2.60 5.63
C ASN A 200 -26.90 -2.86 5.71
N ILE A 201 -26.11 -2.08 4.97
CA ILE A 201 -24.66 -2.11 5.03
C ILE A 201 -24.20 -1.26 6.22
N ARG A 202 -23.38 -1.83 7.09
CA ARG A 202 -22.76 -1.05 8.17
C ARG A 202 -21.78 -0.06 7.57
N TYR A 203 -21.84 1.19 8.02
CA TYR A 203 -21.00 2.26 7.53
C TYR A 203 -20.68 3.27 8.64
N ALA A 204 -19.59 3.95 8.50
CA ALA A 204 -19.25 5.17 9.23
C ALA A 204 -19.10 6.34 8.26
N VAL A 205 -19.31 7.55 8.75
CA VAL A 205 -19.02 8.78 8.00
C VAL A 205 -17.80 9.42 8.62
N ASP A 206 -16.76 9.59 7.84
CA ASP A 206 -15.47 10.06 8.34
C ASP A 206 -15.04 11.38 7.71
N VAL A 207 -14.38 12.19 8.54
CA VAL A 207 -13.70 13.43 8.17
C VAL A 207 -12.24 13.29 8.57
N TYR A 208 -11.37 13.18 7.60
CA TYR A 208 -9.93 13.11 7.89
C TYR A 208 -9.39 14.49 8.25
N PRO A 209 -8.65 14.63 9.35
CA PRO A 209 -8.19 15.93 9.83
C PRO A 209 -7.10 16.53 8.95
N PHE A 210 -6.28 15.73 8.30
CA PHE A 210 -5.16 16.12 7.43
C PHE A 210 -4.93 15.06 6.35
#